data_f9dcddc43a32f5ec33698b2a4e2dbb60
#
_entry.id   f9dcddc43a32f5ec33698b2a4e2dbb60
#
_cell.length_a   1.000
_cell.length_b   1.000
_cell.length_c   1.000
_cell.angle_alpha   90.00
_cell.angle_beta   90.00
_cell.angle_gamma   90.00
#
_symmetry.space_group_name_H-M   'P 1'
#
loop_
_entity.id
_entity.type
_entity.pdbx_description
1 polymer ?
#
loop_
_entity_poly.entity_id
_entity_poly.type
_entity_poly.pdbx_seq_one_letter_code
_entity_poly.pdbx_strand_id
1 'polypeptide(L)'
;MKTILRREDCTMSKYLLVVDIGTQSLRASIIDETGKTLSFSQQKYKEAFFSVEKGYAEQHPEFYMDELCLATKELHEKAPEYLEKISGMVMMTFRDSSLILDEDKKPLRPSILWLDQRITRDPHMSYLKWYEKILFRLIGMNDTVKFNAERTVTYWLKKYEKENWDKMRYFVPLPTYFNYCVTGNLLVSTGDCAGHYPFNFKKGKWFSSLHPKSDVFSIPHKSLPGLVKVGDIIGEVTEEFSKKSFIPVGTKLIATGSDKACETFGDGCIDESLAAVSLGTACTIDVVSSKYKEPETFLPSYIAPYQNAYDLEVQIYRGLWMIRWYLDNFGANDIIESQKLGISVEEYMNEKIKDIPAGSDGLVLQPYWGPGLKRPNAKGSIVGFSGVHTRYHLYRAIYEGIAFALREGLDEIMKKTHKKPEYIVLSGGGSASDVLVHIIADVFGVPCYRSTTVEAGSLGAAMAGFISLGVYKNEKEAVSHMVEKTEVIHPDMKNHEVYNKLYKKVYLKMYPSLKGVYNSCKDFYLDTKGE
;
A
#
# COMPACT_ATOMS: atom_id res chain seq x y z
N MET A 1 45.19 40.21 -19.63
CA MET A 1 44.41 40.08 -18.39
C MET A 1 43.01 39.59 -18.75
N LYS A 2 42.73 38.29 -18.67
CA LYS A 2 41.38 37.72 -18.87
C LYS A 2 40.75 37.55 -17.50
N THR A 3 39.76 38.38 -17.21
CA THR A 3 38.97 38.32 -16.02
C THR A 3 38.07 37.10 -16.12
N ILE A 4 38.36 36.06 -15.32
CA ILE A 4 37.50 34.90 -15.15
C ILE A 4 36.37 35.34 -14.22
N LEU A 5 35.21 35.61 -14.80
CA LEU A 5 33.97 35.72 -14.05
C LEU A 5 33.64 34.32 -13.51
N ARG A 6 33.88 34.11 -12.20
CA ARG A 6 33.27 33.03 -11.44
C ARG A 6 31.75 33.26 -11.47
N ARG A 7 31.01 32.44 -12.17
CA ARG A 7 29.59 32.24 -11.87
C ARG A 7 29.51 31.68 -10.47
N GLU A 8 29.12 32.50 -9.53
CA GLU A 8 28.52 32.07 -8.30
C GLU A 8 27.13 31.51 -8.67
N ASP A 9 27.03 30.20 -8.91
CA ASP A 9 25.77 29.49 -8.88
C ASP A 9 25.31 29.53 -7.40
N CYS A 10 24.58 30.58 -7.06
CA CYS A 10 23.77 30.63 -5.86
C CYS A 10 22.69 29.57 -6.09
N THR A 11 22.98 28.33 -5.69
CA THR A 11 21.98 27.24 -5.68
C THR A 11 20.95 27.62 -4.63
N MET A 12 19.87 28.30 -5.04
CA MET A 12 18.71 28.49 -4.19
C MET A 12 18.21 27.12 -3.77
N SER A 13 18.04 26.92 -2.47
CA SER A 13 17.45 25.70 -1.90
C SER A 13 16.14 25.40 -2.63
N LYS A 14 15.97 24.13 -3.04
CA LYS A 14 14.78 23.69 -3.74
C LYS A 14 13.81 23.07 -2.76
N TYR A 15 12.54 23.44 -2.89
CA TYR A 15 11.45 22.94 -2.05
C TYR A 15 10.44 22.21 -2.90
N LEU A 16 9.86 21.15 -2.34
CA LEU A 16 8.74 20.43 -2.94
C LEU A 16 7.53 20.47 -2.02
N LEU A 17 6.36 20.66 -2.58
CA LEU A 17 5.11 20.36 -1.93
C LEU A 17 4.80 18.87 -2.15
N VAL A 18 4.73 18.12 -1.07
CA VAL A 18 4.35 16.71 -1.07
C VAL A 18 2.97 16.59 -0.45
N VAL A 19 2.06 15.95 -1.16
CA VAL A 19 0.69 15.69 -0.72
C VAL A 19 0.48 14.19 -0.61
N ASP A 20 0.18 13.71 0.60
CA ASP A 20 -0.23 12.34 0.88
C ASP A 20 -1.75 12.31 1.13
N ILE A 21 -2.49 11.78 0.16
CA ILE A 21 -3.93 11.61 0.26
C ILE A 21 -4.21 10.20 0.78
N GLY A 22 -4.25 10.07 2.11
CA GLY A 22 -4.49 8.80 2.77
C GLY A 22 -5.98 8.48 2.96
N THR A 23 -6.28 7.30 3.51
CA THR A 23 -7.66 6.85 3.75
C THR A 23 -8.33 7.59 4.92
N GLN A 24 -7.59 7.99 5.95
CA GLN A 24 -8.12 8.60 7.18
C GLN A 24 -7.75 10.08 7.34
N SER A 25 -6.80 10.55 6.56
CA SER A 25 -6.31 11.93 6.61
C SER A 25 -5.59 12.29 5.33
N LEU A 26 -5.55 13.58 5.02
CA LEU A 26 -4.65 14.16 4.04
C LEU A 26 -3.51 14.87 4.78
N ARG A 27 -2.30 14.73 4.26
CA ARG A 27 -1.10 15.42 4.75
C ARG A 27 -0.48 16.21 3.62
N ALA A 28 -0.08 17.44 3.92
CA ALA A 28 0.67 18.29 3.01
C ALA A 28 1.95 18.76 3.71
N SER A 29 3.08 18.56 3.06
CA SER A 29 4.41 18.87 3.61
C SER A 29 5.23 19.67 2.61
N ILE A 30 5.93 20.69 3.07
CA ILE A 30 6.99 21.35 2.29
C ILE A 30 8.32 20.75 2.74
N ILE A 31 9.00 20.08 1.82
CA ILE A 31 10.23 19.31 2.08
C ILE A 31 11.37 19.93 1.27
N ASP A 32 12.54 20.13 1.89
CA ASP A 32 13.74 20.58 1.22
C ASP A 32 14.58 19.44 0.63
N GLU A 33 15.62 19.78 -0.12
CA GLU A 33 16.50 18.82 -0.78
C GLU A 33 17.27 17.91 0.19
N THR A 34 17.30 18.22 1.47
CA THR A 34 17.93 17.34 2.49
C THR A 34 16.97 16.33 3.11
N GLY A 35 15.68 16.39 2.72
CA GLY A 35 14.63 15.56 3.30
C GLY A 35 13.98 16.16 4.56
N LYS A 36 14.38 17.36 4.95
CA LYS A 36 13.80 18.04 6.12
C LYS A 36 12.43 18.62 5.78
N THR A 37 11.45 18.30 6.61
CA THR A 37 10.13 18.94 6.57
C THR A 37 10.21 20.34 7.16
N LEU A 38 9.95 21.35 6.35
CA LEU A 38 9.98 22.76 6.72
C LEU A 38 8.63 23.25 7.24
N SER A 39 7.55 22.74 6.69
CA SER A 39 6.19 23.01 7.14
C SER A 39 5.29 21.81 6.90
N PHE A 40 4.28 21.63 7.74
CA PHE A 40 3.40 20.46 7.73
C PHE A 40 1.97 20.86 8.11
N SER A 41 1.00 20.28 7.40
CA SER A 41 -0.42 20.33 7.71
C SER A 41 -1.04 18.96 7.59
N GLN A 42 -1.95 18.61 8.48
CA GLN A 42 -2.71 17.37 8.46
C GLN A 42 -4.19 17.63 8.65
N GLN A 43 -4.99 17.22 7.68
CA GLN A 43 -6.44 17.23 7.78
C GLN A 43 -6.92 15.81 8.11
N LYS A 44 -7.34 15.59 9.36
CA LYS A 44 -7.97 14.32 9.78
C LYS A 44 -9.43 14.35 9.35
N TYR A 45 -9.85 13.36 8.58
CA TYR A 45 -11.22 13.30 8.09
C TYR A 45 -12.20 13.00 9.21
N LYS A 46 -13.27 13.80 9.29
CA LYS A 46 -14.39 13.52 10.21
C LYS A 46 -15.13 12.25 9.79
N GLU A 47 -15.33 12.11 8.47
CA GLU A 47 -15.95 10.95 7.85
C GLU A 47 -15.11 10.54 6.64
N ALA A 48 -14.23 9.57 6.84
CA ALA A 48 -13.28 9.11 5.82
C ALA A 48 -13.98 8.46 4.62
N PHE A 49 -15.13 7.84 4.86
CA PHE A 49 -16.02 7.26 3.86
C PHE A 49 -17.42 7.07 4.47
N PHE A 50 -18.41 7.00 3.63
CA PHE A 50 -19.77 6.62 4.03
C PHE A 50 -20.14 5.25 3.45
N SER A 51 -21.11 4.60 4.08
CA SER A 51 -21.60 3.27 3.69
C SER A 51 -23.09 3.30 3.45
N VAL A 52 -23.52 3.18 2.20
CA VAL A 52 -24.94 3.06 1.85
C VAL A 52 -25.51 1.68 2.22
N GLU A 53 -24.64 0.67 2.25
CA GLU A 53 -24.92 -0.68 2.72
C GLU A 53 -23.73 -1.22 3.54
N LYS A 54 -23.99 -2.21 4.40
CA LYS A 54 -22.93 -2.81 5.22
C LYS A 54 -21.80 -3.37 4.35
N GLY A 55 -20.59 -2.89 4.59
CA GLY A 55 -19.39 -3.30 3.87
C GLY A 55 -19.10 -2.45 2.63
N TYR A 56 -19.95 -1.51 2.24
CA TYR A 56 -19.66 -0.55 1.19
C TYR A 56 -18.81 0.59 1.75
N ALA A 57 -17.95 1.14 0.89
CA ALA A 57 -17.12 2.28 1.25
C ALA A 57 -16.98 3.22 0.06
N GLU A 58 -17.58 4.38 0.17
CA GLU A 58 -17.63 5.39 -0.87
C GLU A 58 -17.25 6.76 -0.34
N GLN A 59 -16.67 7.60 -1.22
CA GLN A 59 -16.41 8.99 -0.90
C GLN A 59 -16.53 9.87 -2.16
N HIS A 60 -17.05 11.07 -2.01
CA HIS A 60 -17.06 12.06 -3.08
C HIS A 60 -15.61 12.46 -3.42
N PRO A 61 -15.19 12.42 -4.68
CA PRO A 61 -13.79 12.73 -5.02
C PRO A 61 -13.43 14.20 -4.77
N GLU A 62 -14.41 15.10 -4.82
CA GLU A 62 -14.27 16.53 -4.49
C GLU A 62 -13.85 16.74 -3.03
N PHE A 63 -14.32 15.88 -2.12
CA PHE A 63 -13.95 15.91 -0.70
C PHE A 63 -12.43 15.95 -0.50
N TYR A 64 -11.70 15.10 -1.22
CA TYR A 64 -10.23 15.08 -1.11
C TYR A 64 -9.58 16.36 -1.63
N MET A 65 -10.17 16.98 -2.66
CA MET A 65 -9.66 18.24 -3.21
C MET A 65 -9.94 19.42 -2.26
N ASP A 66 -11.07 19.41 -1.57
CA ASP A 66 -11.39 20.39 -0.54
C ASP A 66 -10.44 20.28 0.65
N GLU A 67 -10.16 19.05 1.10
CA GLU A 67 -9.17 18.80 2.18
C GLU A 67 -7.75 19.20 1.76
N LEU A 68 -7.39 19.01 0.49
CA LEU A 68 -6.12 19.50 -0.07
C LEU A 68 -6.04 21.03 0.00
N CYS A 69 -7.10 21.71 -0.42
CA CYS A 69 -7.15 23.17 -0.35
C CYS A 69 -7.07 23.70 1.09
N LEU A 70 -7.70 23.00 2.06
CA LEU A 70 -7.59 23.35 3.47
C LEU A 70 -6.15 23.16 3.98
N ALA A 71 -5.50 22.04 3.66
CA ALA A 71 -4.14 21.76 4.07
C ALA A 71 -3.13 22.78 3.49
N THR A 72 -3.26 23.11 2.22
CA THR A 72 -2.35 24.06 1.56
C THR A 72 -2.60 25.50 1.98
N LYS A 73 -3.86 25.87 2.29
CA LYS A 73 -4.17 27.16 2.94
C LYS A 73 -3.47 27.27 4.29
N GLU A 74 -3.51 26.23 5.11
CA GLU A 74 -2.83 26.21 6.41
C GLU A 74 -1.30 26.33 6.24
N LEU A 75 -0.72 25.68 5.22
CA LEU A 75 0.70 25.85 4.88
C LEU A 75 1.03 27.28 4.46
N HIS A 76 0.15 27.91 3.66
CA HIS A 76 0.31 29.31 3.25
C HIS A 76 0.27 30.26 4.46
N GLU A 77 -0.61 30.01 5.42
CA GLU A 77 -0.71 30.81 6.65
C GLU A 77 0.50 30.62 7.58
N LYS A 78 1.06 29.40 7.65
CA LYS A 78 2.20 29.06 8.51
C LYS A 78 3.57 29.44 7.95
N ALA A 79 3.75 29.27 6.63
CA ALA A 79 5.05 29.35 5.96
C ALA A 79 4.93 29.79 4.51
N PRO A 80 4.36 30.99 4.24
CA PRO A 80 4.17 31.49 2.87
C PRO A 80 5.46 31.57 2.07
N GLU A 81 6.58 31.94 2.74
CA GLU A 81 7.89 32.08 2.12
C GLU A 81 8.45 30.79 1.52
N TYR A 82 8.03 29.63 2.02
CA TYR A 82 8.41 28.34 1.43
C TYR A 82 7.42 27.91 0.33
N LEU A 83 6.10 28.06 0.59
CA LEU A 83 5.07 27.65 -0.39
C LEU A 83 5.20 28.46 -1.71
N GLU A 84 5.51 29.74 -1.65
CA GLU A 84 5.71 30.60 -2.82
C GLU A 84 6.96 30.22 -3.64
N LYS A 85 7.90 29.49 -3.06
CA LYS A 85 9.18 29.11 -3.69
C LYS A 85 9.30 27.64 -4.04
N ILE A 86 8.21 26.87 -3.95
CA ILE A 86 8.26 25.46 -4.35
C ILE A 86 8.64 25.31 -5.82
N SER A 87 9.51 24.35 -6.11
CA SER A 87 9.98 24.06 -7.48
C SER A 87 9.05 23.09 -8.21
N GLY A 88 8.12 22.46 -7.47
CA GLY A 88 7.13 21.51 -7.97
C GLY A 88 6.32 20.91 -6.85
N MET A 89 5.36 20.07 -7.22
CA MET A 89 4.58 19.28 -6.28
C MET A 89 4.49 17.82 -6.75
N VAL A 90 4.33 16.94 -5.78
CA VAL A 90 4.02 15.52 -5.97
C VAL A 90 2.79 15.16 -5.13
N MET A 91 1.94 14.31 -5.68
CA MET A 91 0.79 13.76 -4.96
C MET A 91 0.88 12.24 -5.00
N MET A 92 0.74 11.60 -3.84
CA MET A 92 0.60 10.16 -3.71
C MET A 92 -0.71 9.82 -3.03
N THR A 93 -1.26 8.65 -3.33
CA THR A 93 -2.51 8.19 -2.73
C THR A 93 -2.61 6.67 -2.72
N PHE A 94 -3.60 6.16 -2.01
CA PHE A 94 -3.94 4.75 -1.96
C PHE A 94 -4.40 4.23 -3.33
N ARG A 95 -4.11 2.96 -3.60
CA ARG A 95 -4.47 2.25 -4.86
C ARG A 95 -5.89 1.68 -4.81
N ASP A 96 -6.31 1.10 -5.94
CA ASP A 96 -7.52 0.28 -6.10
C ASP A 96 -8.85 1.01 -5.82
N SER A 97 -8.85 2.33 -5.90
CA SER A 97 -10.08 3.14 -5.87
C SER A 97 -10.44 3.62 -7.25
N SER A 98 -11.70 3.45 -7.63
CA SER A 98 -12.18 3.69 -8.99
C SER A 98 -13.26 4.75 -9.03
N LEU A 99 -13.25 5.54 -10.10
CA LEU A 99 -14.21 6.59 -10.38
C LEU A 99 -14.68 6.51 -11.83
N ILE A 100 -15.96 6.81 -12.07
CA ILE A 100 -16.53 6.95 -13.40
C ILE A 100 -16.94 8.41 -13.65
N LEU A 101 -16.57 8.92 -14.83
CA LEU A 101 -16.82 10.29 -15.23
C LEU A 101 -17.63 10.33 -16.54
N ASP A 102 -18.43 11.38 -16.69
CA ASP A 102 -19.15 11.69 -17.92
C ASP A 102 -18.23 12.32 -19.00
N GLU A 103 -18.81 12.81 -20.08
CA GLU A 103 -18.10 13.45 -21.18
C GLU A 103 -17.44 14.78 -20.76
N ASP A 104 -18.06 15.51 -19.82
CA ASP A 104 -17.55 16.76 -19.23
C ASP A 104 -16.54 16.52 -18.10
N LYS A 105 -16.14 15.24 -17.87
CA LYS A 105 -15.23 14.80 -16.80
C LYS A 105 -15.78 15.04 -15.39
N LYS A 106 -17.10 15.11 -15.24
CA LYS A 106 -17.77 15.20 -13.94
C LYS A 106 -18.03 13.81 -13.37
N PRO A 107 -17.86 13.61 -12.06
CA PRO A 107 -18.19 12.35 -11.41
C PRO A 107 -19.68 11.99 -11.58
N LEU A 108 -19.95 10.77 -12.05
CA LEU A 108 -21.32 10.24 -12.17
C LEU A 108 -21.84 9.67 -10.85
N ARG A 109 -20.93 9.40 -9.94
CA ARG A 109 -21.20 8.87 -8.60
C ARG A 109 -19.98 9.06 -7.68
N PRO A 110 -20.13 8.86 -6.36
CA PRO A 110 -19.00 8.79 -5.45
C PRO A 110 -17.99 7.70 -5.86
N SER A 111 -16.71 7.90 -5.56
CA SER A 111 -15.66 6.90 -5.78
C SER A 111 -15.89 5.67 -4.92
N ILE A 112 -15.70 4.48 -5.48
CA ILE A 112 -15.66 3.22 -4.73
C ILE A 112 -14.23 3.03 -4.26
N LEU A 113 -14.03 2.97 -2.94
CA LEU A 113 -12.72 2.95 -2.32
C LEU A 113 -12.16 1.53 -2.21
N TRP A 114 -10.86 1.39 -2.07
CA TRP A 114 -10.12 0.13 -1.99
C TRP A 114 -10.56 -0.81 -0.86
N LEU A 115 -11.13 -0.27 0.22
CA LEU A 115 -11.62 -1.04 1.38
C LEU A 115 -13.07 -1.54 1.21
N ASP A 116 -13.71 -1.20 0.10
CA ASP A 116 -15.07 -1.64 -0.21
C ASP A 116 -15.15 -3.17 -0.37
N GLN A 117 -16.16 -3.77 0.24
CA GLN A 117 -16.34 -5.22 0.28
C GLN A 117 -17.49 -5.71 -0.60
N ARG A 118 -18.06 -4.85 -1.45
CA ARG A 118 -19.13 -5.25 -2.37
C ARG A 118 -18.65 -6.33 -3.34
N ILE A 119 -19.53 -7.26 -3.63
CA ILE A 119 -19.28 -8.31 -4.61
C ILE A 119 -20.42 -8.39 -5.62
N THR A 120 -20.08 -8.73 -6.86
CA THR A 120 -21.07 -9.06 -7.88
C THR A 120 -21.31 -10.56 -7.84
N ARG A 121 -22.45 -10.98 -7.29
CA ARG A 121 -22.83 -12.40 -7.31
C ARG A 121 -23.08 -12.84 -8.76
N ASP A 122 -22.57 -14.00 -9.12
CA ASP A 122 -22.65 -14.56 -10.47
C ASP A 122 -22.33 -13.52 -11.56
N PRO A 123 -21.09 -12.99 -11.57
CA PRO A 123 -20.71 -12.08 -12.64
C PRO A 123 -20.88 -12.83 -13.96
N HIS A 124 -21.69 -12.27 -14.86
CA HIS A 124 -21.83 -12.85 -16.17
C HIS A 124 -20.47 -12.88 -16.87
N MET A 125 -19.80 -14.05 -16.82
CA MET A 125 -18.53 -14.30 -17.50
C MET A 125 -18.68 -14.30 -19.05
N SER A 126 -19.79 -13.75 -19.56
CA SER A 126 -20.06 -13.52 -20.98
C SER A 126 -19.08 -12.57 -21.65
N TYR A 127 -18.39 -11.74 -20.87
CA TYR A 127 -17.35 -10.83 -21.38
C TYR A 127 -16.08 -11.57 -21.82
N LEU A 128 -15.82 -12.77 -21.26
CA LEU A 128 -14.72 -13.61 -21.72
C LEU A 128 -15.15 -14.35 -22.99
N LYS A 129 -14.27 -14.33 -23.97
CA LYS A 129 -14.43 -15.11 -25.19
C LYS A 129 -14.39 -16.61 -24.87
N TRP A 130 -15.06 -17.43 -25.70
CA TRP A 130 -15.16 -18.85 -25.42
C TRP A 130 -13.81 -19.57 -25.27
N TYR A 131 -12.80 -19.16 -26.07
CA TYR A 131 -11.46 -19.72 -26.00
C TYR A 131 -10.68 -19.25 -24.74
N GLU A 132 -10.96 -18.06 -24.21
CA GLU A 132 -10.37 -17.57 -22.96
C GLU A 132 -10.88 -18.36 -21.76
N LYS A 133 -12.17 -18.70 -21.75
CA LYS A 133 -12.76 -19.59 -20.73
C LYS A 133 -12.08 -20.97 -20.73
N ILE A 134 -11.82 -21.53 -21.92
CA ILE A 134 -11.09 -22.79 -22.04
C ILE A 134 -9.65 -22.64 -21.56
N LEU A 135 -8.95 -21.58 -21.98
CA LEU A 135 -7.58 -21.31 -21.57
C LEU A 135 -7.46 -21.21 -20.04
N PHE A 136 -8.30 -20.37 -19.40
CA PHE A 136 -8.27 -20.21 -17.93
C PHE A 136 -8.60 -21.51 -17.19
N ARG A 137 -9.46 -22.36 -17.75
CA ARG A 137 -9.75 -23.68 -17.19
C ARG A 137 -8.54 -24.62 -17.30
N LEU A 138 -7.87 -24.65 -18.45
CA LEU A 138 -6.70 -25.52 -18.69
C LEU A 138 -5.51 -25.15 -17.80
N ILE A 139 -5.30 -23.87 -17.52
CA ILE A 139 -4.22 -23.39 -16.63
C ILE A 139 -4.63 -23.34 -15.15
N GLY A 140 -5.81 -23.88 -14.81
CA GLY A 140 -6.29 -23.96 -13.41
C GLY A 140 -6.65 -22.62 -12.77
N MET A 141 -7.02 -21.61 -13.57
CA MET A 141 -7.24 -20.25 -13.10
C MET A 141 -8.70 -19.79 -13.09
N ASN A 142 -9.59 -20.67 -13.39
CA ASN A 142 -11.00 -20.33 -13.48
C ASN A 142 -11.54 -19.68 -12.19
N ASP A 143 -11.17 -20.24 -11.03
CA ASP A 143 -11.58 -19.71 -9.71
C ASP A 143 -10.97 -18.33 -9.41
N THR A 144 -9.71 -18.11 -9.79
CA THR A 144 -9.04 -16.81 -9.62
C THR A 144 -9.68 -15.73 -10.49
N VAL A 145 -10.00 -16.05 -11.75
CA VAL A 145 -10.67 -15.12 -12.67
C VAL A 145 -12.09 -14.82 -12.18
N LYS A 146 -12.83 -15.83 -11.71
CA LYS A 146 -14.16 -15.64 -11.12
C LYS A 146 -14.09 -14.77 -9.87
N PHE A 147 -13.17 -15.06 -8.97
CA PHE A 147 -12.94 -14.28 -7.74
C PHE A 147 -12.64 -12.80 -8.05
N ASN A 148 -11.79 -12.55 -9.06
CA ASN A 148 -11.51 -11.18 -9.51
C ASN A 148 -12.75 -10.51 -10.10
N ALA A 149 -13.49 -11.20 -10.97
CA ALA A 149 -14.69 -10.65 -11.59
C ALA A 149 -15.76 -10.28 -10.54
N GLU A 150 -15.94 -11.11 -9.51
CA GLU A 150 -16.87 -10.84 -8.42
C GLU A 150 -16.56 -9.54 -7.67
N ARG A 151 -15.27 -9.16 -7.58
CA ARG A 151 -14.78 -7.98 -6.83
C ARG A 151 -14.45 -6.78 -7.72
N THR A 152 -14.42 -6.96 -9.03
CA THR A 152 -14.12 -5.86 -9.94
C THR A 152 -15.32 -4.93 -10.07
N VAL A 153 -15.11 -3.66 -9.79
CA VAL A 153 -16.14 -2.59 -9.78
C VAL A 153 -16.94 -2.53 -11.08
N THR A 154 -16.32 -2.81 -12.23
CA THR A 154 -17.00 -2.77 -13.54
C THR A 154 -18.17 -3.75 -13.64
N TYR A 155 -18.03 -4.98 -13.11
CA TYR A 155 -19.10 -5.96 -13.13
C TYR A 155 -20.26 -5.54 -12.25
N TRP A 156 -19.96 -4.91 -11.12
CA TRP A 156 -20.96 -4.39 -10.20
C TRP A 156 -21.74 -3.24 -10.83
N LEU A 157 -21.04 -2.25 -11.40
CA LEU A 157 -21.66 -1.11 -12.09
C LEU A 157 -22.56 -1.55 -13.24
N LYS A 158 -22.09 -2.48 -14.08
CA LYS A 158 -22.88 -3.03 -15.20
C LYS A 158 -24.17 -3.71 -14.76
N LYS A 159 -24.15 -4.35 -13.59
CA LYS A 159 -25.29 -5.12 -13.08
C LYS A 159 -26.26 -4.25 -12.30
N TYR A 160 -25.75 -3.35 -11.45
CA TYR A 160 -26.56 -2.65 -10.46
C TYR A 160 -26.70 -1.15 -10.72
N GLU A 161 -25.79 -0.55 -11.48
CA GLU A 161 -25.84 0.88 -11.85
C GLU A 161 -25.73 1.08 -13.36
N LYS A 162 -26.58 0.39 -14.09
CA LYS A 162 -26.54 0.39 -15.57
C LYS A 162 -26.68 1.80 -16.16
N GLU A 163 -27.47 2.67 -15.57
CA GLU A 163 -27.65 4.04 -16.05
C GLU A 163 -26.33 4.84 -15.97
N ASN A 164 -25.62 4.77 -14.85
CA ASN A 164 -24.31 5.40 -14.67
C ASN A 164 -23.27 4.78 -15.61
N TRP A 165 -23.32 3.44 -15.77
CA TRP A 165 -22.43 2.75 -16.70
C TRP A 165 -22.65 3.19 -18.16
N ASP A 166 -23.88 3.36 -18.59
CA ASP A 166 -24.20 3.76 -19.96
C ASP A 166 -23.83 5.23 -20.25
N LYS A 167 -23.88 6.10 -19.25
CA LYS A 167 -23.44 7.52 -19.33
C LYS A 167 -21.91 7.68 -19.22
N MET A 168 -21.20 6.66 -18.76
CA MET A 168 -19.77 6.72 -18.50
C MET A 168 -18.96 6.96 -19.78
N ARG A 169 -18.16 8.04 -19.76
CA ARG A 169 -17.16 8.29 -20.79
C ARG A 169 -15.77 7.82 -20.36
N TYR A 170 -15.41 8.00 -19.08
CA TYR A 170 -14.12 7.63 -18.52
C TYR A 170 -14.27 6.75 -17.29
N PHE A 171 -13.48 5.68 -17.22
CA PHE A 171 -13.29 4.81 -16.05
C PHE A 171 -11.85 4.98 -15.58
N VAL A 172 -11.65 5.61 -14.43
CA VAL A 172 -10.32 6.08 -14.01
C VAL A 172 -9.96 5.64 -12.59
N PRO A 173 -8.68 5.39 -12.32
CA PRO A 173 -8.16 5.41 -10.96
C PRO A 173 -8.39 6.77 -10.32
N LEU A 174 -8.68 6.82 -9.03
CA LEU A 174 -9.01 8.05 -8.32
C LEU A 174 -7.92 9.15 -8.46
N PRO A 175 -6.61 8.87 -8.40
CA PRO A 175 -5.57 9.91 -8.61
C PRO A 175 -5.64 10.62 -9.96
N THR A 176 -6.24 9.99 -10.98
CA THR A 176 -6.48 10.65 -12.28
C THR A 176 -7.37 11.88 -12.14
N TYR A 177 -8.40 11.80 -11.31
CA TYR A 177 -9.30 12.91 -11.04
C TYR A 177 -8.60 14.04 -10.28
N PHE A 178 -7.76 13.69 -9.31
CA PHE A 178 -6.95 14.69 -8.59
C PHE A 178 -6.01 15.45 -9.53
N ASN A 179 -5.31 14.72 -10.39
CA ASN A 179 -4.46 15.31 -11.42
C ASN A 179 -5.24 16.24 -12.35
N TYR A 180 -6.44 15.83 -12.75
CA TYR A 180 -7.32 16.66 -13.58
C TYR A 180 -7.76 17.95 -12.86
N CYS A 181 -8.15 17.88 -11.60
CA CYS A 181 -8.53 19.08 -10.82
C CYS A 181 -7.38 20.09 -10.71
N VAL A 182 -6.15 19.60 -10.53
CA VAL A 182 -4.97 20.46 -10.38
C VAL A 182 -4.51 21.06 -11.69
N THR A 183 -4.48 20.25 -12.78
CA THR A 183 -3.79 20.60 -14.03
C THR A 183 -4.69 20.72 -15.24
N GLY A 184 -5.95 20.31 -15.18
CA GLY A 184 -6.85 20.17 -16.33
C GLY A 184 -6.57 18.94 -17.21
N ASN A 185 -5.54 18.16 -16.92
CA ASN A 185 -5.13 16.98 -17.70
C ASN A 185 -5.67 15.68 -17.08
N LEU A 186 -6.47 14.92 -17.83
CA LEU A 186 -6.99 13.61 -17.39
C LEU A 186 -5.95 12.52 -17.62
N LEU A 187 -4.87 12.56 -16.86
CA LEU A 187 -3.71 11.69 -16.94
C LEU A 187 -3.47 10.97 -15.61
N VAL A 188 -2.99 9.72 -15.66
CA VAL A 188 -2.58 8.94 -14.48
C VAL A 188 -1.11 8.57 -14.58
N SER A 189 -0.39 8.67 -13.44
CA SER A 189 0.96 8.12 -13.34
C SER A 189 0.96 6.62 -13.57
N THR A 190 1.95 6.10 -14.29
CA THR A 190 2.15 4.66 -14.41
C THR A 190 2.40 3.99 -13.05
N GLY A 191 2.88 4.74 -12.04
CA GLY A 191 3.08 4.29 -10.66
C GLY A 191 1.79 4.20 -9.84
N ASP A 192 0.71 4.89 -10.26
CA ASP A 192 -0.60 4.86 -9.61
C ASP A 192 -1.55 3.81 -10.20
N CYS A 193 -1.10 3.08 -11.24
CA CYS A 193 -1.91 2.05 -11.84
C CYS A 193 -2.06 0.85 -10.89
N ALA A 194 -3.30 0.41 -10.70
CA ALA A 194 -3.65 -0.69 -9.81
C ALA A 194 -3.78 -2.03 -10.54
N GLY A 195 -3.79 -3.12 -9.78
CA GLY A 195 -3.91 -4.49 -10.30
C GLY A 195 -5.26 -4.82 -10.93
N HIS A 196 -6.31 -4.04 -10.64
CA HIS A 196 -7.67 -4.22 -11.15
C HIS A 196 -7.94 -3.49 -12.50
N TYR A 197 -6.89 -3.00 -13.14
CA TYR A 197 -6.94 -2.38 -14.47
C TYR A 197 -6.21 -3.22 -15.51
N PRO A 198 -6.56 -3.12 -16.80
CA PRO A 198 -5.87 -3.82 -17.89
C PRO A 198 -4.52 -3.16 -18.19
N PHE A 199 -3.64 -3.06 -17.19
CA PHE A 199 -2.36 -2.41 -17.26
C PHE A 199 -1.21 -3.41 -17.36
N ASN A 200 -0.30 -3.18 -18.29
CA ASN A 200 0.92 -3.95 -18.46
C ASN A 200 2.06 -3.30 -17.68
N PHE A 201 2.24 -3.68 -16.44
CA PHE A 201 3.26 -3.13 -15.54
C PHE A 201 4.67 -3.23 -16.12
N LYS A 202 5.00 -4.36 -16.81
CA LYS A 202 6.29 -4.54 -17.45
C LYS A 202 6.59 -3.53 -18.55
N LYS A 203 5.56 -3.08 -19.29
CA LYS A 203 5.69 -2.15 -20.42
C LYS A 203 5.25 -0.73 -20.09
N GLY A 204 4.69 -0.48 -18.91
CA GLY A 204 4.17 0.82 -18.49
C GLY A 204 3.05 1.34 -19.40
N LYS A 205 2.13 0.48 -19.88
CA LYS A 205 1.04 0.87 -20.78
C LYS A 205 -0.19 -0.02 -20.66
N TRP A 206 -1.33 0.47 -21.10
CA TRP A 206 -2.54 -0.34 -21.18
C TRP A 206 -2.34 -1.55 -22.10
N PHE A 207 -2.93 -2.70 -21.75
CA PHE A 207 -3.05 -3.83 -22.69
C PHE A 207 -3.92 -3.42 -23.88
N SER A 208 -3.69 -4.03 -25.03
CA SER A 208 -4.60 -3.86 -26.18
C SER A 208 -6.00 -4.40 -25.87
N SER A 209 -7.01 -3.86 -26.54
CA SER A 209 -8.41 -4.34 -26.42
C SER A 209 -8.60 -5.82 -26.75
N LEU A 210 -7.64 -6.45 -27.42
CA LEU A 210 -7.67 -7.87 -27.78
C LEU A 210 -6.99 -8.77 -26.73
N HIS A 211 -6.36 -8.20 -25.71
CA HIS A 211 -5.65 -8.97 -24.70
C HIS A 211 -6.63 -9.56 -23.66
N PRO A 212 -6.50 -10.84 -23.25
CA PRO A 212 -7.41 -11.49 -22.29
C PRO A 212 -7.62 -10.72 -20.98
N LYS A 213 -6.58 -10.06 -20.45
CA LYS A 213 -6.73 -9.21 -19.26
C LYS A 213 -7.68 -8.02 -19.48
N SER A 214 -7.81 -7.50 -20.70
CA SER A 214 -8.78 -6.44 -21.01
C SER A 214 -10.21 -6.95 -20.90
N ASP A 215 -10.46 -8.19 -21.31
CA ASP A 215 -11.77 -8.81 -21.17
C ASP A 215 -12.07 -9.18 -19.71
N VAL A 216 -11.07 -9.66 -18.94
CA VAL A 216 -11.23 -9.97 -17.49
C VAL A 216 -11.67 -8.75 -16.69
N PHE A 217 -11.03 -7.60 -16.87
CA PHE A 217 -11.43 -6.37 -16.16
C PHE A 217 -12.62 -5.67 -16.80
N SER A 218 -12.91 -5.97 -18.06
CA SER A 218 -14.11 -5.52 -18.78
C SER A 218 -14.31 -4.00 -18.81
N ILE A 219 -13.19 -3.24 -18.87
CA ILE A 219 -13.17 -1.79 -19.04
C ILE A 219 -13.05 -1.47 -20.52
N PRO A 220 -13.95 -0.66 -21.11
CA PRO A 220 -13.81 -0.25 -22.50
C PRO A 220 -12.49 0.51 -22.69
N HIS A 221 -11.67 0.08 -23.64
CA HIS A 221 -10.33 0.68 -23.85
C HIS A 221 -10.39 2.20 -24.11
N LYS A 222 -11.43 2.66 -24.79
CA LYS A 222 -11.68 4.09 -25.06
C LYS A 222 -12.02 4.93 -23.82
N SER A 223 -12.36 4.26 -22.70
CA SER A 223 -12.71 4.90 -21.44
C SER A 223 -11.53 4.98 -20.46
N LEU A 224 -10.38 4.38 -20.80
CA LEU A 224 -9.17 4.47 -19.99
C LEU A 224 -8.54 5.87 -20.11
N PRO A 225 -7.94 6.42 -19.04
CA PRO A 225 -7.24 7.71 -19.07
C PRO A 225 -5.92 7.62 -19.85
N GLY A 226 -5.36 8.78 -20.18
CA GLY A 226 -4.00 8.86 -20.67
C GLY A 226 -2.98 8.49 -19.59
N LEU A 227 -1.80 8.02 -20.00
CA LEU A 227 -0.72 7.61 -19.10
C LEU A 227 0.43 8.61 -19.16
N VAL A 228 1.04 8.85 -18.02
CA VAL A 228 2.30 9.56 -17.87
C VAL A 228 3.27 8.69 -17.06
N LYS A 229 4.55 8.65 -17.44
CA LYS A 229 5.53 7.84 -16.72
C LYS A 229 5.90 8.50 -15.39
N VAL A 230 6.26 7.67 -14.42
CA VAL A 230 6.82 8.17 -13.15
C VAL A 230 8.04 9.08 -13.45
N GLY A 231 8.13 10.20 -12.75
CA GLY A 231 9.16 11.22 -12.93
C GLY A 231 8.88 12.22 -14.06
N ASP A 232 7.89 12.01 -14.94
CA ASP A 232 7.50 12.98 -15.96
C ASP A 232 6.49 13.99 -15.37
N ILE A 233 6.32 15.13 -16.04
CA ILE A 233 5.37 16.18 -15.64
C ILE A 233 3.97 15.83 -16.13
N ILE A 234 2.99 15.79 -15.24
CA ILE A 234 1.57 15.58 -15.57
C ILE A 234 0.97 16.85 -16.18
N GLY A 235 1.36 18.00 -15.66
CA GLY A 235 0.90 19.32 -16.04
C GLY A 235 1.35 20.37 -15.05
N GLU A 236 0.77 21.56 -15.16
CA GLU A 236 1.03 22.68 -14.26
C GLU A 236 -0.23 23.10 -13.53
N VAL A 237 -0.08 23.63 -12.32
CA VAL A 237 -1.19 24.15 -11.51
C VAL A 237 -1.89 25.26 -12.26
N THR A 238 -3.20 25.12 -12.48
CA THR A 238 -4.02 26.10 -13.19
C THR A 238 -4.34 27.32 -12.32
N GLU A 239 -4.70 28.44 -12.95
CA GLU A 239 -5.15 29.64 -12.22
C GLU A 239 -6.37 29.37 -11.35
N GLU A 240 -7.31 28.56 -11.84
CA GLU A 240 -8.52 28.22 -11.08
C GLU A 240 -8.17 27.46 -9.80
N PHE A 241 -7.30 26.45 -9.90
CA PHE A 241 -6.91 25.67 -8.74
C PHE A 241 -6.03 26.45 -7.77
N SER A 242 -5.11 27.27 -8.28
CA SER A 242 -4.25 28.16 -7.47
C SER A 242 -5.06 29.10 -6.58
N LYS A 243 -6.16 29.68 -7.08
CA LYS A 243 -7.04 30.58 -6.30
C LYS A 243 -7.65 29.89 -5.07
N LYS A 244 -7.89 28.58 -5.12
CA LYS A 244 -8.46 27.80 -4.02
C LYS A 244 -7.41 27.25 -3.08
N SER A 245 -6.26 26.83 -3.63
CA SER A 245 -5.23 26.08 -2.93
C SER A 245 -4.06 26.92 -2.44
N PHE A 246 -3.93 28.17 -2.87
CA PHE A 246 -2.75 29.03 -2.64
C PHE A 246 -1.42 28.47 -3.22
N ILE A 247 -1.46 27.36 -3.95
CA ILE A 247 -0.29 26.83 -4.65
C ILE A 247 -0.02 27.75 -5.85
N PRO A 248 1.23 28.18 -6.09
CA PRO A 248 1.55 29.10 -7.19
C PRO A 248 1.14 28.55 -8.56
N VAL A 249 0.59 29.42 -9.41
CA VAL A 249 0.25 29.08 -10.79
C VAL A 249 1.51 28.63 -11.54
N GLY A 250 1.39 27.58 -12.36
CA GLY A 250 2.52 27.05 -13.13
C GLY A 250 3.43 26.12 -12.32
N THR A 251 3.11 25.84 -11.04
CA THR A 251 3.81 24.80 -10.28
C THR A 251 3.65 23.45 -10.97
N LYS A 252 4.76 22.78 -11.26
CA LYS A 252 4.78 21.49 -11.97
C LYS A 252 4.26 20.38 -11.07
N LEU A 253 3.23 19.65 -11.52
CA LEU A 253 2.81 18.40 -10.90
C LEU A 253 3.59 17.25 -11.50
N ILE A 254 4.37 16.56 -10.67
CA ILE A 254 5.28 15.48 -11.06
C ILE A 254 4.60 14.15 -10.79
N ALA A 255 4.61 13.24 -11.77
CA ALA A 255 4.11 11.89 -11.65
C ALA A 255 4.99 11.07 -10.71
N THR A 256 4.40 10.48 -9.67
CA THR A 256 5.08 9.60 -8.71
C THR A 256 4.40 8.24 -8.63
N GLY A 257 4.75 7.41 -7.66
CA GLY A 257 4.12 6.13 -7.36
C GLY A 257 2.99 6.25 -6.32
N SER A 258 2.35 5.12 -6.03
CA SER A 258 1.38 5.02 -4.94
C SER A 258 2.02 5.25 -3.56
N ASP A 259 1.18 5.42 -2.54
CA ASP A 259 1.57 5.56 -1.13
C ASP A 259 2.59 4.48 -0.70
N LYS A 260 2.31 3.20 -0.99
CA LYS A 260 3.20 2.08 -0.63
C LYS A 260 4.53 2.09 -1.38
N ALA A 261 4.53 2.38 -2.68
CA ALA A 261 5.76 2.47 -3.45
C ALA A 261 6.64 3.65 -2.97
N CYS A 262 6.01 4.78 -2.60
CA CYS A 262 6.70 5.91 -2.01
C CYS A 262 7.24 5.57 -0.61
N GLU A 263 6.47 4.86 0.24
CA GLU A 263 6.93 4.39 1.57
C GLU A 263 8.17 3.50 1.43
N THR A 264 8.13 2.50 0.55
CA THR A 264 9.28 1.60 0.27
C THR A 264 10.51 2.37 -0.17
N PHE A 265 10.35 3.40 -1.01
CA PHE A 265 11.47 4.25 -1.44
C PHE A 265 11.97 5.16 -0.31
N GLY A 266 11.07 5.73 0.50
CA GLY A 266 11.40 6.56 1.67
C GLY A 266 12.13 5.79 2.77
N ASP A 267 11.91 4.48 2.86
CA ASP A 267 12.66 3.56 3.70
C ASP A 267 14.06 3.23 3.12
N GLY A 268 14.41 3.76 1.95
CA GLY A 268 15.70 3.56 1.30
C GLY A 268 15.81 2.28 0.48
N CYS A 269 14.70 1.58 0.24
CA CYS A 269 14.68 0.35 -0.53
C CYS A 269 14.74 0.65 -2.03
N ILE A 270 15.87 0.38 -2.66
CA ILE A 270 16.14 0.69 -4.08
C ILE A 270 16.62 -0.51 -4.89
N ASP A 271 16.96 -1.60 -4.23
CA ASP A 271 17.36 -2.87 -4.85
C ASP A 271 17.07 -4.05 -3.91
N GLU A 272 17.45 -5.25 -4.35
CA GLU A 272 17.17 -6.48 -3.61
C GLU A 272 18.03 -6.70 -2.35
N SER A 273 18.96 -5.79 -2.01
CA SER A 273 19.79 -5.89 -0.79
C SER A 273 19.05 -5.48 0.48
N LEU A 274 17.97 -4.73 0.34
CA LEU A 274 17.11 -4.26 1.42
C LEU A 274 15.66 -4.71 1.19
N ALA A 275 15.00 -5.20 2.24
CA ALA A 275 13.57 -5.42 2.25
C ALA A 275 12.90 -4.40 3.19
N ALA A 276 11.82 -3.78 2.76
CA ALA A 276 11.00 -2.92 3.58
C ALA A 276 9.82 -3.72 4.18
N VAL A 277 9.56 -3.56 5.47
CA VAL A 277 8.42 -4.16 6.16
C VAL A 277 7.61 -3.05 6.80
N SER A 278 6.40 -2.86 6.32
CA SER A 278 5.44 -1.91 6.91
C SER A 278 4.54 -2.62 7.91
N LEU A 279 4.56 -2.15 9.16
CA LEU A 279 3.84 -2.72 10.30
C LEU A 279 2.65 -1.83 10.68
N GLY A 280 1.59 -1.93 9.88
CA GLY A 280 0.35 -1.19 10.07
C GLY A 280 -0.86 -2.09 10.33
N THR A 281 -2.07 -1.55 10.15
CA THR A 281 -3.34 -2.31 10.19
C THR A 281 -3.30 -3.52 9.25
N ALA A 282 -2.84 -3.33 8.01
CA ALA A 282 -2.27 -4.34 7.16
C ALA A 282 -0.74 -4.34 7.33
N CYS A 283 -0.07 -5.46 7.06
CA CYS A 283 1.38 -5.51 7.02
C CYS A 283 1.83 -5.88 5.62
N THR A 284 2.91 -5.28 5.14
CA THR A 284 3.50 -5.61 3.84
C THR A 284 4.97 -5.95 3.97
N ILE A 285 5.48 -6.71 3.03
CA ILE A 285 6.90 -6.86 2.78
C ILE A 285 7.18 -6.56 1.33
N ASP A 286 8.12 -5.68 1.10
CA ASP A 286 8.41 -5.05 -0.17
C ASP A 286 9.90 -5.18 -0.49
N VAL A 287 10.22 -5.49 -1.75
CA VAL A 287 11.60 -5.54 -2.26
C VAL A 287 11.62 -4.90 -3.64
N VAL A 288 12.54 -3.98 -3.86
CA VAL A 288 12.68 -3.33 -5.16
C VAL A 288 13.59 -4.13 -6.08
N SER A 289 13.23 -4.24 -7.36
CA SER A 289 14.04 -4.89 -8.40
C SER A 289 14.04 -4.08 -9.69
N SER A 290 15.19 -4.02 -10.35
CA SER A 290 15.30 -3.42 -11.70
C SER A 290 14.64 -4.27 -12.80
N LYS A 291 14.19 -5.49 -12.48
CA LYS A 291 13.55 -6.41 -13.44
C LYS A 291 12.12 -6.71 -12.99
N TYR A 292 11.16 -6.57 -13.91
CA TYR A 292 9.79 -7.00 -13.66
C TYR A 292 9.72 -8.50 -13.33
N LYS A 293 9.17 -8.82 -12.16
CA LYS A 293 8.93 -10.20 -11.68
C LYS A 293 7.65 -10.20 -10.85
N GLU A 294 6.75 -11.12 -11.09
CA GLU A 294 5.55 -11.27 -10.27
C GLU A 294 5.91 -12.04 -9.00
N PRO A 295 5.76 -11.46 -7.78
CA PRO A 295 6.06 -12.14 -6.53
C PRO A 295 5.18 -13.39 -6.37
N GLU A 296 3.92 -13.28 -6.72
CA GLU A 296 2.95 -14.38 -6.83
C GLU A 296 2.30 -14.37 -8.22
N THR A 297 1.80 -15.52 -8.65
CA THR A 297 1.07 -15.61 -9.93
C THR A 297 -0.14 -14.68 -9.91
N PHE A 298 -0.24 -13.77 -10.88
CA PHE A 298 -1.24 -12.72 -11.04
C PHE A 298 -1.19 -11.54 -10.06
N LEU A 299 -0.24 -11.52 -9.13
CA LEU A 299 0.07 -10.33 -8.37
C LEU A 299 1.19 -9.59 -9.12
N PRO A 300 0.90 -8.43 -9.72
CA PRO A 300 1.92 -7.69 -10.45
C PRO A 300 2.94 -7.10 -9.49
N SER A 301 4.17 -6.90 -9.95
CA SER A 301 5.06 -5.92 -9.32
C SER A 301 4.63 -4.54 -9.76
N TYR A 302 4.47 -3.64 -8.79
CA TYR A 302 4.11 -2.25 -9.05
C TYR A 302 5.30 -1.46 -9.58
N ILE A 303 5.06 -0.36 -10.26
CA ILE A 303 6.15 0.51 -10.72
C ILE A 303 6.61 1.36 -9.54
N ALA A 304 7.91 1.36 -9.26
CA ALA A 304 8.51 2.21 -8.24
C ALA A 304 8.32 3.70 -8.56
N PRO A 305 8.40 4.63 -7.59
CA PRO A 305 8.17 6.05 -7.83
C PRO A 305 9.28 6.72 -8.66
N TYR A 306 10.23 5.97 -9.16
CA TYR A 306 11.28 6.38 -10.09
C TYR A 306 11.41 5.36 -11.25
N GLN A 307 12.10 5.75 -12.33
CA GLN A 307 12.12 4.97 -13.56
C GLN A 307 12.94 3.68 -13.45
N ASN A 308 12.55 2.66 -14.23
CA ASN A 308 13.25 1.38 -14.41
C ASN A 308 13.34 0.50 -13.15
N ALA A 309 12.43 0.65 -12.22
CA ALA A 309 12.35 -0.19 -11.03
C ALA A 309 10.90 -0.64 -10.75
N TYR A 310 10.79 -1.77 -10.08
CA TYR A 310 9.53 -2.41 -9.73
C TYR A 310 9.55 -2.80 -8.26
N ASP A 311 8.45 -2.56 -7.60
CA ASP A 311 8.20 -2.93 -6.23
C ASP A 311 7.46 -4.27 -6.17
N LEU A 312 8.10 -5.27 -5.56
CA LEU A 312 7.56 -6.61 -5.35
C LEU A 312 6.94 -6.64 -3.95
N GLU A 313 5.64 -6.47 -3.89
CA GLU A 313 4.88 -6.39 -2.65
C GLU A 313 4.17 -7.71 -2.33
N VAL A 314 4.24 -8.15 -1.07
CA VAL A 314 3.34 -9.17 -0.53
C VAL A 314 2.64 -8.61 0.71
N GLN A 315 1.32 -8.64 0.70
CA GLN A 315 0.48 -8.01 1.72
C GLN A 315 -0.24 -9.03 2.60
N ILE A 316 -0.27 -8.75 3.90
CA ILE A 316 -1.10 -9.40 4.90
C ILE A 316 -2.23 -8.43 5.27
N TYR A 317 -3.43 -8.66 4.74
CA TYR A 317 -4.57 -7.74 4.86
C TYR A 317 -5.01 -7.45 6.30
N ARG A 318 -4.79 -8.38 7.21
CA ARG A 318 -5.12 -8.24 8.65
C ARG A 318 -3.85 -8.40 9.47
N GLY A 319 -2.92 -7.46 9.34
CA GLY A 319 -1.67 -7.41 10.07
C GLY A 319 -1.89 -7.07 11.56
N LEU A 320 -1.43 -5.92 12.02
CA LEU A 320 -1.61 -5.49 13.40
C LEU A 320 -3.08 -5.17 13.78
N TRP A 321 -4.00 -5.14 12.81
CA TRP A 321 -5.44 -5.20 13.10
C TRP A 321 -5.80 -6.35 14.06
N MET A 322 -5.07 -7.46 14.00
CA MET A 322 -5.29 -8.61 14.88
C MET A 322 -5.00 -8.31 16.35
N ILE A 323 -4.12 -7.37 16.64
CA ILE A 323 -3.84 -6.88 18.00
C ILE A 323 -5.08 -6.19 18.55
N ARG A 324 -5.69 -5.28 17.75
CA ARG A 324 -6.93 -4.64 18.15
C ARG A 324 -8.05 -5.66 18.33
N TRP A 325 -8.22 -6.59 17.39
CA TRP A 325 -9.17 -7.69 17.50
C TRP A 325 -8.97 -8.50 18.79
N TYR A 326 -7.71 -8.82 19.14
CA TYR A 326 -7.40 -9.53 20.39
C TYR A 326 -7.81 -8.71 21.61
N LEU A 327 -7.44 -7.46 21.68
CA LEU A 327 -7.73 -6.57 22.80
C LEU A 327 -9.25 -6.40 22.99
N ASP A 328 -10.00 -6.22 21.91
CA ASP A 328 -11.46 -6.05 21.96
C ASP A 328 -12.18 -7.32 22.45
N ASN A 329 -11.63 -8.52 22.21
CA ASN A 329 -12.29 -9.79 22.56
C ASN A 329 -11.73 -10.47 23.83
N PHE A 330 -10.45 -10.25 24.17
CA PHE A 330 -9.76 -10.96 25.27
C PHE A 330 -9.00 -10.04 26.22
N GLY A 331 -8.81 -8.77 25.89
CA GLY A 331 -7.91 -7.85 26.56
C GLY A 331 -8.56 -6.89 27.56
N ALA A 332 -9.84 -7.05 27.92
CA ALA A 332 -10.56 -6.07 28.75
C ALA A 332 -9.84 -5.74 30.07
N ASN A 333 -9.35 -6.76 30.79
CA ASN A 333 -8.61 -6.57 32.04
C ASN A 333 -7.25 -5.90 31.80
N ASP A 334 -6.59 -6.24 30.70
CA ASP A 334 -5.27 -5.69 30.37
C ASP A 334 -5.35 -4.20 30.00
N ILE A 335 -6.45 -3.78 29.35
CA ILE A 335 -6.77 -2.38 29.09
C ILE A 335 -6.97 -1.61 30.41
N ILE A 336 -7.71 -2.18 31.35
CA ILE A 336 -7.94 -1.55 32.67
C ILE A 336 -6.62 -1.39 33.44
N GLU A 337 -5.80 -2.45 33.46
CA GLU A 337 -4.53 -2.41 34.19
C GLU A 337 -3.53 -1.43 33.55
N SER A 338 -3.46 -1.35 32.22
CA SER A 338 -2.61 -0.38 31.53
C SER A 338 -3.02 1.06 31.84
N GLN A 339 -4.33 1.34 31.90
CA GLN A 339 -4.88 2.66 32.27
C GLN A 339 -4.52 3.04 33.70
N LYS A 340 -4.56 2.09 34.66
CA LYS A 340 -4.14 2.34 36.06
C LYS A 340 -2.65 2.68 36.14
N LEU A 341 -1.82 2.12 35.27
CA LEU A 341 -0.39 2.37 35.20
C LEU A 341 -0.04 3.63 34.40
N GLY A 342 -1.00 4.21 33.68
CA GLY A 342 -0.78 5.38 32.81
C GLY A 342 0.07 5.10 31.58
N ILE A 343 0.10 3.86 31.09
CA ILE A 343 0.83 3.42 29.91
C ILE A 343 -0.13 2.92 28.83
N SER A 344 0.35 2.79 27.59
CA SER A 344 -0.42 2.19 26.51
C SER A 344 -0.68 0.70 26.77
N VAL A 345 -1.78 0.15 26.25
CA VAL A 345 -2.07 -1.27 26.41
C VAL A 345 -1.06 -2.14 25.67
N GLU A 346 -0.52 -1.65 24.56
CA GLU A 346 0.53 -2.30 23.79
C GLU A 346 1.83 -2.41 24.60
N GLU A 347 2.23 -1.35 25.28
CA GLU A 347 3.38 -1.36 26.18
C GLU A 347 3.19 -2.33 27.35
N TYR A 348 2.00 -2.31 27.99
CA TYR A 348 1.65 -3.25 29.03
C TYR A 348 1.72 -4.70 28.54
N MET A 349 1.17 -5.00 27.37
CA MET A 349 1.20 -6.33 26.79
C MET A 349 2.62 -6.77 26.42
N ASN A 350 3.45 -5.87 25.88
CA ASN A 350 4.85 -6.16 25.57
C ASN A 350 5.62 -6.62 26.84
N GLU A 351 5.38 -5.98 27.98
CA GLU A 351 5.96 -6.42 29.26
C GLU A 351 5.48 -7.82 29.68
N LYS A 352 4.22 -8.17 29.42
CA LYS A 352 3.66 -9.49 29.77
C LYS A 352 4.17 -10.63 28.89
N ILE A 353 4.57 -10.34 27.67
CA ILE A 353 4.98 -11.37 26.71
C ILE A 353 6.50 -11.49 26.53
N LYS A 354 7.31 -10.57 27.09
CA LYS A 354 8.76 -10.57 26.90
C LYS A 354 9.46 -11.84 27.35
N ASP A 355 8.97 -12.43 28.46
CA ASP A 355 9.56 -13.63 29.07
C ASP A 355 8.97 -14.95 28.51
N ILE A 356 7.98 -14.90 27.64
CA ILE A 356 7.48 -16.08 26.92
C ILE A 356 8.53 -16.50 25.90
N PRO A 357 8.92 -17.76 25.83
CA PRO A 357 9.98 -18.21 24.94
C PRO A 357 9.59 -18.08 23.47
N ALA A 358 10.60 -17.99 22.60
CA ALA A 358 10.43 -17.98 21.16
C ALA A 358 9.59 -19.19 20.70
N GLY A 359 8.55 -18.95 19.91
CA GLY A 359 7.61 -19.94 19.43
C GLY A 359 6.46 -20.23 20.39
N SER A 360 6.26 -19.37 21.42
CA SER A 360 5.09 -19.40 22.32
C SER A 360 4.73 -20.81 22.81
N ASP A 361 5.73 -21.58 23.25
CA ASP A 361 5.62 -22.98 23.69
C ASP A 361 4.91 -23.91 22.67
N GLY A 362 5.06 -23.61 21.38
CA GLY A 362 4.50 -24.40 20.30
C GLY A 362 3.13 -23.94 19.81
N LEU A 363 2.63 -22.80 20.31
CA LEU A 363 1.39 -22.20 19.82
C LEU A 363 1.68 -21.42 18.52
N VAL A 364 1.09 -21.85 17.40
CA VAL A 364 1.34 -21.26 16.08
C VAL A 364 0.05 -20.72 15.48
N LEU A 365 0.09 -19.48 15.02
CA LEU A 365 -1.04 -18.77 14.41
C LEU A 365 -0.76 -18.48 12.93
N GLN A 366 -1.77 -18.70 12.05
CA GLN A 366 -1.80 -18.21 10.67
C GLN A 366 -2.76 -17.02 10.54
N PRO A 367 -2.29 -15.83 10.10
CA PRO A 367 -3.05 -14.58 10.15
C PRO A 367 -3.98 -14.39 8.94
N TYR A 368 -4.73 -15.42 8.52
CA TYR A 368 -5.61 -15.35 7.35
C TYR A 368 -7.05 -14.94 7.70
N TRP A 369 -7.22 -13.89 8.52
CA TRP A 369 -8.53 -13.28 8.81
C TRP A 369 -9.14 -12.56 7.61
N GLY A 370 -8.34 -12.25 6.58
CA GLY A 370 -8.75 -11.80 5.25
C GLY A 370 -8.15 -12.70 4.18
N PRO A 371 -8.96 -13.26 3.27
CA PRO A 371 -8.45 -14.12 2.20
C PRO A 371 -7.67 -13.31 1.17
N GLY A 372 -6.54 -13.86 0.71
CA GLY A 372 -5.79 -13.35 -0.44
C GLY A 372 -6.09 -14.13 -1.72
N LEU A 373 -5.63 -13.63 -2.86
CA LEU A 373 -5.81 -14.27 -4.18
C LEU A 373 -5.30 -15.72 -4.21
N LYS A 374 -4.16 -16.00 -3.59
CA LYS A 374 -3.55 -17.34 -3.57
C LYS A 374 -4.33 -18.33 -2.72
N ARG A 375 -5.07 -17.83 -1.72
CA ARG A 375 -5.78 -18.64 -0.73
C ARG A 375 -7.17 -18.08 -0.45
N PRO A 376 -8.07 -18.06 -1.45
CA PRO A 376 -9.36 -17.36 -1.38
C PRO A 376 -10.30 -17.89 -0.29
N ASN A 377 -10.14 -19.14 0.15
CA ASN A 377 -10.96 -19.77 1.19
C ASN A 377 -10.24 -19.87 2.54
N ALA A 378 -8.99 -19.37 2.66
CA ALA A 378 -8.24 -19.43 3.91
C ALA A 378 -8.97 -18.67 5.02
N LYS A 379 -8.86 -19.20 6.24
CA LYS A 379 -9.34 -18.59 7.48
C LYS A 379 -8.20 -18.49 8.47
N GLY A 380 -8.29 -17.56 9.41
CA GLY A 380 -7.39 -17.54 10.55
C GLY A 380 -7.45 -18.85 11.31
N SER A 381 -6.30 -19.36 11.71
CA SER A 381 -6.21 -20.60 12.47
C SER A 381 -5.08 -20.56 13.48
N ILE A 382 -5.29 -21.27 14.59
CA ILE A 382 -4.35 -21.39 15.68
C ILE A 382 -4.26 -22.87 16.05
N VAL A 383 -3.03 -23.38 16.16
CA VAL A 383 -2.77 -24.77 16.54
C VAL A 383 -1.76 -24.84 17.68
N GLY A 384 -1.80 -25.90 18.48
CA GLY A 384 -0.80 -26.17 19.51
C GLY A 384 -1.23 -25.86 20.94
N PHE A 385 -2.47 -25.50 21.23
CA PHE A 385 -2.94 -25.26 22.60
C PHE A 385 -2.73 -26.48 23.51
N SER A 386 -2.22 -26.21 24.71
CA SER A 386 -2.06 -27.13 25.81
C SER A 386 -2.30 -26.42 27.16
N GLY A 387 -2.18 -27.10 28.27
CA GLY A 387 -2.43 -26.54 29.60
C GLY A 387 -1.48 -25.43 30.07
N VAL A 388 -0.37 -25.21 29.36
CA VAL A 388 0.58 -24.14 29.71
C VAL A 388 0.23 -22.79 29.07
N HIS A 389 -0.59 -22.79 28.03
CA HIS A 389 -0.86 -21.58 27.27
C HIS A 389 -1.85 -20.66 27.99
N THR A 390 -1.48 -19.39 28.06
CA THR A 390 -2.30 -18.30 28.58
C THR A 390 -2.69 -17.35 27.46
N ARG A 391 -3.53 -16.35 27.76
CA ARG A 391 -3.87 -15.28 26.81
C ARG A 391 -2.63 -14.52 26.33
N TYR A 392 -1.58 -14.45 27.13
CA TYR A 392 -0.33 -13.79 26.73
C TYR A 392 0.45 -14.58 25.68
N HIS A 393 0.43 -15.92 25.76
CA HIS A 393 0.98 -16.75 24.67
C HIS A 393 0.22 -16.53 23.36
N LEU A 394 -1.11 -16.37 23.42
CA LEU A 394 -1.91 -16.05 22.23
C LEU A 394 -1.53 -14.67 21.64
N TYR A 395 -1.33 -13.66 22.49
CA TYR A 395 -0.92 -12.33 22.03
C TYR A 395 0.46 -12.39 21.35
N ARG A 396 1.44 -13.09 21.94
CA ARG A 396 2.76 -13.29 21.34
C ARG A 396 2.67 -14.09 20.04
N ALA A 397 1.86 -15.16 20.01
CA ALA A 397 1.64 -15.95 18.81
C ALA A 397 1.04 -15.15 17.65
N ILE A 398 0.30 -14.06 17.91
CA ILE A 398 -0.15 -13.12 16.88
C ILE A 398 1.06 -12.42 16.25
N TYR A 399 1.98 -11.87 17.05
CA TYR A 399 3.20 -11.24 16.54
C TYR A 399 4.05 -12.22 15.74
N GLU A 400 4.27 -13.43 16.27
CA GLU A 400 5.05 -14.49 15.62
C GLU A 400 4.37 -14.96 14.31
N GLY A 401 3.03 -15.07 14.30
CA GLY A 401 2.26 -15.44 13.12
C GLY A 401 2.33 -14.39 12.00
N ILE A 402 2.29 -13.11 12.35
CA ILE A 402 2.49 -11.99 11.40
C ILE A 402 3.91 -12.06 10.83
N ALA A 403 4.92 -12.25 11.69
CA ALA A 403 6.31 -12.37 11.25
C ALA A 403 6.54 -13.58 10.33
N PHE A 404 5.89 -14.74 10.61
CA PHE A 404 5.94 -15.91 9.71
C PHE A 404 5.27 -15.64 8.37
N ALA A 405 4.15 -14.93 8.34
CA ALA A 405 3.47 -14.60 7.09
C ALA A 405 4.30 -13.63 6.23
N LEU A 406 4.94 -12.62 6.87
CA LEU A 406 5.87 -11.71 6.18
C LEU A 406 7.09 -12.49 5.65
N ARG A 407 7.65 -13.41 6.43
CA ARG A 407 8.75 -14.28 5.99
C ARG A 407 8.33 -15.15 4.80
N GLU A 408 7.12 -15.71 4.80
CA GLU A 408 6.60 -16.45 3.66
C GLU A 408 6.53 -15.57 2.41
N GLY A 409 6.07 -14.32 2.56
CA GLY A 409 6.08 -13.33 1.48
C GLY A 409 7.49 -13.08 0.93
N LEU A 410 8.48 -12.88 1.81
CA LEU A 410 9.86 -12.71 1.40
C LEU A 410 10.43 -13.96 0.69
N ASP A 411 10.11 -15.15 1.20
CA ASP A 411 10.54 -16.40 0.57
C ASP A 411 10.01 -16.51 -0.88
N GLU A 412 8.77 -16.08 -1.15
CA GLU A 412 8.21 -16.03 -2.51
C GLU A 412 8.95 -15.00 -3.39
N ILE A 413 9.24 -13.82 -2.86
CA ILE A 413 10.03 -12.80 -3.56
C ILE A 413 11.44 -13.32 -3.87
N MET A 414 12.11 -13.93 -2.88
CA MET A 414 13.46 -14.50 -3.05
C MET A 414 13.50 -15.62 -4.09
N LYS A 415 12.47 -16.46 -4.21
CA LYS A 415 12.37 -17.46 -5.30
C LYS A 415 12.39 -16.82 -6.68
N LYS A 416 11.89 -15.59 -6.82
CA LYS A 416 11.84 -14.86 -8.09
C LYS A 416 13.10 -14.02 -8.33
N THR A 417 13.63 -13.41 -7.29
CA THR A 417 14.80 -12.53 -7.38
C THR A 417 16.11 -13.30 -7.34
N HIS A 418 16.13 -14.47 -6.69
CA HIS A 418 17.32 -15.27 -6.37
C HIS A 418 18.33 -14.50 -5.50
N LYS A 419 17.85 -13.54 -4.71
CA LYS A 419 18.64 -12.76 -3.78
C LYS A 419 17.98 -12.73 -2.41
N LYS A 420 18.82 -12.77 -1.37
CA LYS A 420 18.41 -12.60 0.02
C LYS A 420 18.79 -11.18 0.44
N PRO A 421 17.88 -10.40 1.07
CA PRO A 421 18.24 -9.09 1.59
C PRO A 421 19.29 -9.21 2.71
N GLU A 422 20.16 -8.22 2.78
CA GLU A 422 21.17 -8.09 3.82
C GLU A 422 20.60 -7.47 5.10
N TYR A 423 19.59 -6.61 4.93
CA TYR A 423 18.90 -5.92 6.00
C TYR A 423 17.41 -5.84 5.74
N ILE A 424 16.65 -5.63 6.82
CA ILE A 424 15.21 -5.31 6.78
C ILE A 424 15.01 -3.96 7.45
N VAL A 425 14.35 -3.03 6.77
CA VAL A 425 13.87 -1.78 7.37
C VAL A 425 12.43 -1.95 7.83
N LEU A 426 12.12 -1.46 9.02
CA LEU A 426 10.80 -1.58 9.66
C LEU A 426 10.19 -0.19 9.79
N SER A 427 9.02 0.00 9.18
CA SER A 427 8.21 1.21 9.24
C SER A 427 6.82 0.95 9.83
N GLY A 428 6.02 1.99 9.96
CA GLY A 428 4.68 1.93 10.52
C GLY A 428 4.62 1.83 12.05
N GLY A 429 3.41 1.95 12.62
CA GLY A 429 3.20 2.03 14.06
C GLY A 429 3.73 0.86 14.88
N GLY A 430 3.74 -0.34 14.31
CA GLY A 430 4.25 -1.54 14.97
C GLY A 430 5.77 -1.55 15.16
N SER A 431 6.53 -0.77 14.39
CA SER A 431 7.98 -0.66 14.55
C SER A 431 8.41 -0.01 15.88
N ALA A 432 7.48 0.64 16.57
CA ALA A 432 7.72 1.16 17.91
C ALA A 432 7.84 0.08 18.99
N SER A 433 7.34 -1.14 18.73
CA SER A 433 7.42 -2.27 19.69
C SER A 433 8.76 -2.98 19.58
N ASP A 434 9.62 -2.86 20.59
CA ASP A 434 10.91 -3.57 20.66
C ASP A 434 10.70 -5.08 20.57
N VAL A 435 9.68 -5.62 21.25
CA VAL A 435 9.37 -7.05 21.25
C VAL A 435 9.07 -7.54 19.83
N LEU A 436 8.22 -6.81 19.08
CA LEU A 436 7.87 -7.18 17.71
C LEU A 436 9.09 -7.07 16.76
N VAL A 437 9.89 -6.03 16.92
CA VAL A 437 11.09 -5.83 16.10
C VAL A 437 12.10 -6.96 16.30
N HIS A 438 12.35 -7.37 17.55
CA HIS A 438 13.20 -8.52 17.85
C HIS A 438 12.61 -9.84 17.31
N ILE A 439 11.31 -10.07 17.45
CA ILE A 439 10.64 -11.25 16.86
C ILE A 439 10.85 -11.28 15.34
N ILE A 440 10.71 -10.15 14.66
CA ILE A 440 10.93 -10.07 13.21
C ILE A 440 12.39 -10.38 12.87
N ALA A 441 13.35 -9.73 13.52
CA ALA A 441 14.78 -10.02 13.29
C ALA A 441 15.09 -11.52 13.47
N ASP A 442 14.60 -12.12 14.56
CA ASP A 442 14.80 -13.53 14.89
C ASP A 442 14.10 -14.48 13.89
N VAL A 443 12.86 -14.18 13.51
CA VAL A 443 12.12 -14.99 12.53
C VAL A 443 12.79 -14.98 11.17
N PHE A 444 13.28 -13.85 10.70
CA PHE A 444 13.92 -13.74 9.39
C PHE A 444 15.41 -14.18 9.42
N GLY A 445 16.07 -14.09 10.57
CA GLY A 445 17.51 -14.32 10.68
C GLY A 445 18.31 -13.32 9.84
N VAL A 446 17.86 -12.06 9.84
CA VAL A 446 18.42 -10.93 9.10
C VAL A 446 18.42 -9.72 10.03
N PRO A 447 19.50 -8.92 10.08
CA PRO A 447 19.52 -7.68 10.85
C PRO A 447 18.43 -6.71 10.40
N CYS A 448 17.81 -6.01 11.36
CA CYS A 448 16.78 -5.03 11.11
C CYS A 448 17.19 -3.65 11.61
N TYR A 449 16.63 -2.59 11.05
CA TYR A 449 16.65 -1.25 11.62
C TYR A 449 15.29 -0.58 11.40
N ARG A 450 15.00 0.46 12.19
CA ARG A 450 13.75 1.21 12.05
C ARG A 450 13.91 2.32 11.02
N SER A 451 12.84 2.63 10.32
CA SER A 451 12.77 3.88 9.56
C SER A 451 12.91 5.07 10.51
N THR A 452 13.66 6.08 10.12
CA THR A 452 13.88 7.30 10.93
C THR A 452 12.71 8.26 10.88
N THR A 453 11.86 8.11 9.86
CA THR A 453 10.73 9.00 9.66
C THR A 453 9.39 8.24 9.77
N VAL A 454 8.45 8.87 10.46
CA VAL A 454 7.05 8.43 10.49
C VAL A 454 6.37 8.65 9.13
N GLU A 455 6.92 9.57 8.33
CA GLU A 455 6.39 9.99 7.03
C GLU A 455 7.25 9.48 5.88
N ALA A 456 7.62 8.18 5.92
CA ALA A 456 8.46 7.56 4.87
C ALA A 456 7.86 7.73 3.45
N GLY A 457 6.53 7.65 3.31
CA GLY A 457 5.85 7.91 2.05
C GLY A 457 6.12 9.31 1.50
N SER A 458 5.99 10.34 2.35
CA SER A 458 6.27 11.73 1.96
C SER A 458 7.74 11.94 1.58
N LEU A 459 8.66 11.31 2.31
CA LEU A 459 10.09 11.36 2.00
C LEU A 459 10.39 10.71 0.64
N GLY A 460 9.83 9.53 0.37
CA GLY A 460 10.00 8.84 -0.90
C GLY A 460 9.41 9.60 -2.08
N ALA A 461 8.23 10.20 -1.91
CA ALA A 461 7.63 11.07 -2.92
C ALA A 461 8.49 12.32 -3.18
N ALA A 462 9.07 12.94 -2.12
CA ALA A 462 9.99 14.06 -2.26
C ALA A 462 11.26 13.65 -3.02
N MET A 463 11.87 12.51 -2.68
CA MET A 463 13.04 11.98 -3.40
C MET A 463 12.74 11.79 -4.90
N ALA A 464 11.59 11.20 -5.24
CA ALA A 464 11.17 11.03 -6.64
C ALA A 464 11.01 12.37 -7.35
N GLY A 465 10.40 13.36 -6.69
CA GLY A 465 10.26 14.71 -7.21
C GLY A 465 11.61 15.41 -7.41
N PHE A 466 12.53 15.31 -6.46
CA PHE A 466 13.87 15.90 -6.59
C PHE A 466 14.71 15.25 -7.69
N ILE A 467 14.58 13.93 -7.91
CA ILE A 467 15.20 13.26 -9.06
C ILE A 467 14.62 13.82 -10.37
N SER A 468 13.30 13.97 -10.46
CA SER A 468 12.63 14.54 -11.64
C SER A 468 13.06 15.98 -11.94
N LEU A 469 13.29 16.78 -10.91
CA LEU A 469 13.77 18.18 -11.05
C LEU A 469 15.29 18.28 -11.28
N GLY A 470 16.01 17.14 -11.32
CA GLY A 470 17.46 17.10 -11.53
C GLY A 470 18.29 17.60 -10.35
N VAL A 471 17.72 17.60 -9.13
CA VAL A 471 18.46 17.86 -7.89
C VAL A 471 19.39 16.70 -7.60
N TYR A 472 18.86 15.48 -7.70
CA TYR A 472 19.62 14.24 -7.64
C TYR A 472 19.66 13.56 -9.00
N LYS A 473 20.77 12.90 -9.30
CA LYS A 473 20.99 12.20 -10.58
C LYS A 473 20.18 10.91 -10.67
N ASN A 474 19.96 10.27 -9.54
CA ASN A 474 19.29 8.97 -9.44
C ASN A 474 18.85 8.67 -8.00
N GLU A 475 18.17 7.52 -7.83
CA GLU A 475 17.66 7.01 -6.56
C GLU A 475 18.75 6.80 -5.49
N LYS A 476 19.95 6.37 -5.90
CA LYS A 476 21.05 6.12 -4.95
C LYS A 476 21.56 7.41 -4.31
N GLU A 477 21.71 8.45 -5.14
CA GLU A 477 22.12 9.76 -4.66
C GLU A 477 21.04 10.35 -3.73
N ALA A 478 19.76 10.28 -4.10
CA ALA A 478 18.67 10.75 -3.26
C ALA A 478 18.64 10.03 -1.90
N VAL A 479 18.68 8.69 -1.88
CA VAL A 479 18.73 7.90 -0.64
C VAL A 479 19.93 8.26 0.21
N SER A 480 21.11 8.42 -0.37
CA SER A 480 22.32 8.73 0.39
C SER A 480 22.30 10.09 1.09
N HIS A 481 21.46 11.04 0.63
CA HIS A 481 21.34 12.39 1.20
C HIS A 481 20.13 12.55 2.11
N MET A 482 19.05 11.81 1.87
CA MET A 482 17.77 12.05 2.51
C MET A 482 17.34 10.95 3.48
N VAL A 483 17.93 9.75 3.40
CA VAL A 483 17.53 8.62 4.27
C VAL A 483 18.63 8.35 5.30
N GLU A 484 18.27 8.45 6.56
CA GLU A 484 19.16 8.09 7.67
C GLU A 484 18.87 6.66 8.13
N LYS A 485 19.89 5.96 8.64
CA LYS A 485 19.74 4.62 9.23
C LYS A 485 19.81 4.72 10.76
N THR A 486 18.89 4.05 11.42
CA THR A 486 18.91 3.91 12.87
C THR A 486 19.89 2.83 13.32
N GLU A 487 19.96 2.60 14.63
CA GLU A 487 20.71 1.49 15.21
C GLU A 487 20.23 0.15 14.64
N VAL A 488 21.19 -0.73 14.33
CA VAL A 488 20.92 -2.05 13.78
C VAL A 488 20.61 -3.03 14.92
N ILE A 489 19.47 -3.72 14.79
CA ILE A 489 19.01 -4.77 15.71
C ILE A 489 19.38 -6.12 15.09
N HIS A 490 20.27 -6.85 15.75
CA HIS A 490 20.72 -8.16 15.28
C HIS A 490 19.81 -9.29 15.76
N PRO A 491 19.58 -10.33 14.94
CA PRO A 491 18.79 -11.49 15.35
C PRO A 491 19.53 -12.33 16.42
N ASP A 492 18.79 -12.84 17.41
CA ASP A 492 19.24 -13.93 18.25
C ASP A 492 19.16 -15.24 17.45
N MET A 493 20.31 -15.81 17.12
CA MET A 493 20.38 -17.00 16.28
C MET A 493 19.83 -18.26 16.97
N LYS A 494 19.76 -18.30 18.32
CA LYS A 494 19.11 -19.41 19.05
C LYS A 494 17.60 -19.36 18.84
N ASN A 495 17.00 -18.17 18.98
CA ASN A 495 15.60 -17.95 18.67
C ASN A 495 15.30 -18.21 17.20
N HIS A 496 16.19 -17.77 16.30
CA HIS A 496 16.07 -18.04 14.87
C HIS A 496 15.95 -19.54 14.57
N GLU A 497 16.76 -20.39 15.19
CA GLU A 497 16.68 -21.83 15.02
C GLU A 497 15.33 -22.41 15.46
N VAL A 498 14.79 -21.92 16.58
CA VAL A 498 13.45 -22.31 17.06
C VAL A 498 12.38 -21.90 16.06
N TYR A 499 12.37 -20.63 15.67
CA TYR A 499 11.43 -20.10 14.67
C TYR A 499 11.54 -20.80 13.32
N ASN A 500 12.74 -21.10 12.86
CA ASN A 500 12.97 -21.80 11.59
C ASN A 500 12.42 -23.23 11.61
N LYS A 501 12.51 -23.91 12.76
CA LYS A 501 11.88 -25.22 12.98
C LYS A 501 10.35 -25.13 12.91
N LEU A 502 9.75 -24.20 13.66
CA LEU A 502 8.30 -23.99 13.69
C LEU A 502 7.77 -23.58 12.31
N TYR A 503 8.44 -22.64 11.67
CA TYR A 503 8.08 -22.17 10.33
C TYR A 503 8.00 -23.33 9.33
N LYS A 504 9.07 -24.13 9.21
CA LYS A 504 9.15 -25.23 8.24
C LYS A 504 8.29 -26.43 8.59
N LYS A 505 8.24 -26.81 9.88
CA LYS A 505 7.57 -28.04 10.29
C LYS A 505 6.09 -27.89 10.62
N VAL A 506 5.67 -26.68 11.01
CA VAL A 506 4.30 -26.40 11.45
C VAL A 506 3.64 -25.37 10.53
N TYR A 507 4.11 -24.12 10.54
CA TYR A 507 3.44 -22.99 9.87
C TYR A 507 3.15 -23.25 8.39
N LEU A 508 4.18 -23.63 7.59
CA LEU A 508 4.02 -23.90 6.17
C LEU A 508 3.10 -25.10 5.85
N LYS A 509 2.89 -25.99 6.82
CA LYS A 509 2.03 -27.17 6.65
C LYS A 509 0.57 -26.91 7.03
N MET A 510 0.29 -25.88 7.84
CA MET A 510 -1.06 -25.61 8.34
C MET A 510 -2.06 -25.41 7.20
N TYR A 511 -1.80 -24.49 6.26
CA TYR A 511 -2.73 -24.23 5.17
C TYR A 511 -3.00 -25.46 4.29
N PRO A 512 -2.00 -26.20 3.78
CA PRO A 512 -2.25 -27.40 3.00
C PRO A 512 -3.08 -28.44 3.75
N SER A 513 -2.82 -28.63 5.05
CA SER A 513 -3.54 -29.59 5.89
C SER A 513 -4.99 -29.16 6.19
N LEU A 514 -5.23 -27.85 6.32
CA LEU A 514 -6.54 -27.30 6.67
C LEU A 514 -7.38 -26.86 5.45
N LYS A 515 -6.85 -26.95 4.23
CA LYS A 515 -7.54 -26.48 3.02
C LYS A 515 -8.94 -27.11 2.85
N GLY A 516 -9.08 -28.41 3.10
CA GLY A 516 -10.39 -29.10 3.06
C GLY A 516 -11.36 -28.56 4.10
N VAL A 517 -10.86 -28.32 5.30
CA VAL A 517 -11.66 -27.74 6.41
C VAL A 517 -12.13 -26.33 6.06
N TYR A 518 -11.26 -25.48 5.49
CA TYR A 518 -11.64 -24.12 5.07
C TYR A 518 -12.73 -24.12 4.00
N ASN A 519 -12.66 -25.05 3.04
CA ASN A 519 -13.70 -25.20 2.03
C ASN A 519 -15.05 -25.57 2.68
N SER A 520 -15.07 -26.55 3.59
CA SER A 520 -16.28 -26.92 4.30
C SER A 520 -16.85 -25.79 5.18
N CYS A 521 -15.98 -25.00 5.83
CA CYS A 521 -16.41 -23.81 6.57
C CYS A 521 -17.08 -22.76 5.67
N LYS A 522 -16.58 -22.59 4.43
CA LYS A 522 -17.19 -21.68 3.46
C LYS A 522 -18.59 -22.17 3.08
N ASP A 523 -18.72 -23.43 2.74
CA ASP A 523 -19.99 -24.04 2.33
C ASP A 523 -21.03 -23.94 3.46
N PHE A 524 -20.65 -24.29 4.68
CA PHE A 524 -21.49 -24.12 5.85
C PHE A 524 -21.96 -22.67 6.08
N TYR A 525 -21.07 -21.70 5.89
CA TYR A 525 -21.42 -20.28 6.05
C TYR A 525 -22.41 -19.79 4.98
N LEU A 526 -22.28 -20.28 3.75
CA LEU A 526 -23.21 -19.97 2.65
C LEU A 526 -24.59 -20.60 2.93
N ASP A 527 -24.62 -21.87 3.36
CA ASP A 527 -25.86 -22.59 3.67
C ASP A 527 -26.64 -21.92 4.82
N THR A 528 -25.94 -21.47 5.89
CA THR A 528 -26.60 -20.85 7.07
C THR A 528 -27.12 -19.44 6.79
N LYS A 529 -26.62 -18.76 5.77
CA LYS A 529 -27.09 -17.42 5.38
C LYS A 529 -28.16 -17.46 4.27
N GLY A 530 -28.51 -18.63 3.78
CA GLY A 530 -29.47 -18.78 2.67
C GLY A 530 -28.97 -18.19 1.34
N GLU A 531 -27.66 -18.20 1.17
CA GLU A 531 -26.96 -17.62 0.03
C GLU A 531 -26.52 -18.68 -0.97
#